data_1bd15aae85f2ca7dab3c34b4dbfa8930
#
_entry.id   1bd15aae85f2ca7dab3c34b4dbfa8930
#
_cell.length_a   1.000
_cell.length_b   1.000
_cell.length_c   1.000
_cell.angle_alpha   90.00
_cell.angle_beta   90.00
_cell.angle_gamma   90.00
#
_symmetry.space_group_name_H-M   'P 1'
#
loop_
_entity.id
_entity.type
_entity.pdbx_description
1 polymer ?
#
loop_
_entity_poly.entity_id
_entity_poly.type
_entity_poly.pdbx_seq_one_letter_code
_entity_poly.pdbx_strand_id
1 'polypeptide(L)'
;MDPVAGRRVCALVLTAAFALSGCATTQPAPSASLAGAPIARGAAPVPVATGRAMRPRPVALRDERSLRALDPVGIEQLIGRPTFVRQDGGATVWQYAARSCVLDLFWYRTDIGPALVHMEARTIHSPRSADMQGCLDELWKQHTVEAES
;
A
#
# COMPACT_ATOMS: atom_id res chain seq x y z
N MET A 1 -29.47 -22.22 -50.84
CA MET A 1 -29.18 -21.05 -51.66
C MET A 1 -28.53 -20.05 -50.75
N ASP A 2 -27.30 -19.70 -50.73
CA ASP A 2 -26.04 -20.04 -51.38
C ASP A 2 -24.92 -19.68 -50.42
N PRO A 3 -23.75 -20.21 -50.59
CA PRO A 3 -22.63 -20.07 -49.66
C PRO A 3 -21.68 -18.97 -50.17
N VAL A 4 -20.97 -18.34 -49.29
CA VAL A 4 -19.76 -17.58 -49.64
C VAL A 4 -18.72 -17.87 -48.56
N ALA A 5 -17.82 -18.77 -48.83
CA ALA A 5 -16.47 -18.59 -49.36
C ALA A 5 -15.72 -17.49 -48.57
N GLY A 6 -14.83 -17.80 -47.66
CA GLY A 6 -13.48 -18.20 -47.98
C GLY A 6 -12.57 -16.98 -47.98
N ARG A 7 -11.80 -16.75 -46.89
CA ARG A 7 -10.50 -16.09 -47.10
C ARG A 7 -9.49 -16.54 -46.04
N ARG A 8 -8.60 -17.37 -46.52
CA ARG A 8 -7.30 -17.68 -45.94
C ARG A 8 -6.45 -16.41 -45.97
N VAL A 9 -5.89 -15.97 -44.89
CA VAL A 9 -4.74 -15.07 -44.92
C VAL A 9 -3.78 -15.45 -43.80
N CYS A 10 -2.73 -16.08 -44.23
CA CYS A 10 -1.32 -15.89 -43.95
C CYS A 10 -0.89 -15.72 -42.51
N ALA A 11 -0.25 -16.78 -42.05
CA ALA A 11 0.75 -16.78 -41.02
C ALA A 11 1.93 -15.86 -41.40
N LEU A 12 2.27 -14.95 -40.50
CA LEU A 12 3.58 -14.30 -40.48
C LEU A 12 4.15 -14.50 -39.08
N VAL A 13 5.02 -15.50 -39.01
CA VAL A 13 5.89 -15.76 -37.85
C VAL A 13 7.01 -14.71 -37.88
N LEU A 14 6.98 -13.76 -36.98
CA LEU A 14 8.14 -12.91 -36.69
C LEU A 14 8.83 -13.45 -35.45
N THR A 15 9.92 -14.19 -35.66
CA THR A 15 10.90 -14.54 -34.65
C THR A 15 11.77 -13.33 -34.37
N ALA A 16 11.57 -12.66 -33.24
CA ALA A 16 12.50 -11.66 -32.72
C ALA A 16 13.39 -12.34 -31.68
N ALA A 17 14.65 -12.53 -32.01
CA ALA A 17 15.69 -12.96 -31.10
C ALA A 17 16.09 -11.76 -30.22
N PHE A 18 15.80 -11.81 -28.92
CA PHE A 18 16.36 -10.87 -27.94
C PHE A 18 17.66 -11.41 -27.40
N ALA A 19 18.76 -10.71 -27.70
CA ALA A 19 20.06 -10.93 -27.13
C ALA A 19 20.08 -10.44 -25.66
N LEU A 20 20.38 -11.34 -24.73
CA LEU A 20 20.64 -11.03 -23.33
C LEU A 20 22.03 -10.37 -23.21
N SER A 21 22.07 -9.07 -22.96
CA SER A 21 23.28 -8.39 -22.50
C SER A 21 23.30 -8.39 -20.98
N GLY A 22 24.04 -9.31 -20.40
CA GLY A 22 24.32 -9.34 -18.98
C GLY A 22 25.31 -8.26 -18.58
N CYS A 23 24.94 -7.33 -17.71
CA CYS A 23 25.85 -6.48 -16.96
C CYS A 23 26.05 -7.05 -15.56
N ALA A 24 27.16 -7.74 -15.37
CA ALA A 24 27.65 -8.13 -14.05
C ALA A 24 28.38 -6.94 -13.44
N THR A 25 27.79 -6.25 -12.50
CA THR A 25 28.47 -5.26 -11.64
C THR A 25 29.05 -5.97 -10.43
N THR A 26 30.36 -6.19 -10.45
CA THR A 26 31.14 -6.67 -9.32
C THR A 26 31.36 -5.51 -8.35
N GLN A 27 30.71 -5.55 -7.19
CA GLN A 27 30.90 -4.57 -6.12
C GLN A 27 32.01 -5.04 -5.20
N PRO A 28 33.11 -4.26 -5.01
CA PRO A 28 34.14 -4.63 -4.05
C PRO A 28 33.65 -4.39 -2.61
N ALA A 29 33.87 -5.38 -1.76
CA ALA A 29 33.58 -5.31 -0.33
C ALA A 29 34.52 -4.30 0.37
N PRO A 30 34.05 -3.46 1.29
CA PRO A 30 34.90 -2.63 2.11
C PRO A 30 35.55 -3.48 3.22
N SER A 31 36.86 -3.48 3.24
CA SER A 31 37.67 -4.05 4.32
C SER A 31 37.52 -3.21 5.59
N ALA A 32 36.96 -3.78 6.65
CA ALA A 32 36.89 -3.18 7.97
C ALA A 32 38.25 -3.25 8.64
N SER A 33 38.92 -2.11 8.76
CA SER A 33 40.12 -1.92 9.61
C SER A 33 39.68 -1.87 11.08
N LEU A 34 40.11 -2.84 11.86
CA LEU A 34 40.05 -2.82 13.32
C LEU A 34 41.13 -1.88 13.85
N ALA A 35 40.77 -0.64 14.14
CA ALA A 35 41.62 0.24 14.96
C ALA A 35 41.04 0.27 16.38
N GLY A 36 41.82 -0.22 17.33
CA GLY A 36 41.48 -0.24 18.74
C GLY A 36 41.34 1.17 19.32
N ALA A 37 40.28 1.44 20.03
CA ALA A 37 40.11 2.65 20.83
C ALA A 37 40.27 2.34 22.31
N PRO A 38 40.93 3.21 23.10
CA PRO A 38 41.20 2.98 24.51
C PRO A 38 39.93 3.14 25.36
N ILE A 39 39.86 2.27 26.37
CA ILE A 39 38.80 2.26 27.39
C ILE A 39 38.97 3.49 28.31
N ALA A 40 38.13 4.49 28.14
CA ALA A 40 37.94 5.57 29.13
C ALA A 40 36.88 5.17 30.13
N ARG A 41 37.35 4.81 31.37
CA ARG A 41 36.49 4.74 32.54
C ARG A 41 36.12 6.15 32.97
N GLY A 42 34.83 6.45 32.83
CA GLY A 42 34.24 7.68 33.33
C GLY A 42 32.71 7.56 33.26
N ALA A 43 32.12 6.80 34.14
CA ALA A 43 30.67 6.74 34.27
C ALA A 43 30.18 8.00 35.01
N ALA A 44 29.75 8.99 34.24
CA ALA A 44 28.84 10.02 34.78
C ALA A 44 27.43 9.45 34.78
N PRO A 45 26.63 9.66 35.85
CA PRO A 45 25.23 9.23 35.84
C PRO A 45 24.45 10.02 34.79
N VAL A 46 24.01 9.30 33.76
CA VAL A 46 23.10 9.85 32.75
C VAL A 46 21.77 10.11 33.47
N PRO A 47 21.22 11.34 33.44
CA PRO A 47 19.88 11.56 33.94
C PRO A 47 18.93 10.71 33.10
N VAL A 48 18.24 9.75 33.73
CA VAL A 48 17.13 9.03 33.14
C VAL A 48 16.05 10.07 32.89
N ALA A 49 16.03 10.61 31.69
CA ALA A 49 14.88 11.34 31.20
C ALA A 49 13.71 10.35 31.25
N THR A 50 12.84 10.50 32.22
CA THR A 50 11.53 9.88 32.23
C THR A 50 10.80 10.40 30.99
N GLY A 51 11.04 9.72 29.91
CA GLY A 51 10.33 9.93 28.66
C GLY A 51 8.86 9.72 28.96
N ARG A 52 8.15 10.83 29.11
CA ARG A 52 6.70 10.85 29.11
C ARG A 52 6.31 10.11 27.84
N ALA A 53 5.84 8.88 28.01
CA ALA A 53 5.34 8.05 26.93
C ALA A 53 4.31 8.92 26.18
N MET A 54 4.71 9.42 25.03
CA MET A 54 3.85 10.19 24.16
C MET A 54 2.79 9.19 23.70
N ARG A 55 1.61 9.24 24.33
CA ARG A 55 0.45 8.49 23.87
C ARG A 55 0.33 8.81 22.37
N PRO A 56 0.31 7.81 21.48
CA PRO A 56 0.13 8.05 20.05
C PRO A 56 -1.12 8.93 19.88
N ARG A 57 -0.94 10.10 19.29
CA ARG A 57 -2.09 10.92 18.97
C ARG A 57 -2.97 10.14 18.01
N PRO A 58 -4.30 10.10 18.22
CA PRO A 58 -5.23 9.38 17.32
C PRO A 58 -5.09 9.79 15.84
N VAL A 59 -4.50 10.94 15.58
CA VAL A 59 -4.23 11.47 14.23
C VAL A 59 -3.22 10.61 13.45
N ALA A 60 -2.29 9.94 14.13
CA ALA A 60 -1.24 9.13 13.49
C ALA A 60 -1.75 7.80 12.90
N LEU A 61 -2.96 7.36 13.24
CA LEU A 61 -3.54 6.11 12.74
C LEU A 61 -4.33 6.27 11.43
N ARG A 62 -4.39 7.50 10.88
CA ARG A 62 -5.20 7.82 9.69
C ARG A 62 -4.38 8.14 8.45
N ASP A 63 -3.08 8.02 8.53
CA ASP A 63 -2.23 8.16 7.34
C ASP A 63 -2.15 6.85 6.56
N GLU A 64 -1.78 6.94 5.29
CA GLU A 64 -1.64 5.81 4.39
C GLU A 64 -0.75 4.69 4.95
N ARG A 65 0.36 5.06 5.60
CA ARG A 65 1.31 4.09 6.15
C ARG A 65 0.71 3.32 7.31
N SER A 66 -0.03 4.00 8.17
CA SER A 66 -0.71 3.38 9.32
C SER A 66 -1.82 2.44 8.87
N LEU A 67 -2.58 2.80 7.82
CA LEU A 67 -3.59 1.92 7.26
C LEU A 67 -3.00 0.61 6.73
N ARG A 68 -1.84 0.65 6.09
CA ARG A 68 -1.17 -0.56 5.58
C ARG A 68 -0.76 -1.55 6.67
N ALA A 69 -0.65 -1.10 7.90
CA ALA A 69 -0.31 -1.93 9.05
C ALA A 69 -1.55 -2.56 9.72
N LEU A 70 -2.76 -2.16 9.34
CA LEU A 70 -3.99 -2.68 9.89
C LEU A 70 -4.47 -3.91 9.13
N ASP A 71 -5.11 -4.81 9.86
CA ASP A 71 -5.90 -5.88 9.29
C ASP A 71 -7.29 -5.37 8.84
N PRO A 72 -8.11 -6.18 8.17
CA PRO A 72 -9.45 -5.80 7.74
C PRO A 72 -10.33 -5.27 8.89
N VAL A 73 -10.26 -5.88 10.06
CA VAL A 73 -11.05 -5.47 11.22
C VAL A 73 -10.63 -4.08 11.71
N GLY A 74 -9.33 -3.81 11.77
CA GLY A 74 -8.79 -2.49 12.13
C GLY A 74 -9.21 -1.39 11.16
N ILE A 75 -9.26 -1.69 9.86
CA ILE A 75 -9.76 -0.74 8.84
C ILE A 75 -11.25 -0.46 9.06
N GLU A 76 -12.08 -1.50 9.25
CA GLU A 76 -13.53 -1.30 9.51
C GLU A 76 -13.80 -0.50 10.79
N GLN A 77 -12.98 -0.68 11.82
CA GLN A 77 -13.10 0.11 13.06
C GLN A 77 -12.73 1.58 12.85
N LEU A 78 -11.85 1.86 11.90
CA LEU A 78 -11.33 3.20 11.65
C LEU A 78 -12.24 4.03 10.72
N ILE A 79 -12.67 3.45 9.61
CA ILE A 79 -13.42 4.15 8.55
C ILE A 79 -14.75 3.47 8.18
N GLY A 80 -15.19 2.49 8.97
CA GLY A 80 -16.45 1.79 8.76
C GLY A 80 -16.35 0.62 7.79
N ARG A 81 -17.50 0.05 7.45
CA ARG A 81 -17.57 -1.05 6.48
C ARG A 81 -17.43 -0.53 5.05
N PRO A 82 -16.82 -1.30 4.15
CA PRO A 82 -16.75 -0.92 2.75
C PRO A 82 -18.14 -0.81 2.12
N THR A 83 -18.34 0.19 1.26
CA THR A 83 -19.57 0.38 0.50
C THR A 83 -19.78 -0.75 -0.51
N PHE A 84 -18.67 -1.26 -1.06
CA PHE A 84 -18.68 -2.32 -2.05
C PHE A 84 -17.43 -3.20 -1.93
N VAL A 85 -17.60 -4.52 -2.15
CA VAL A 85 -16.50 -5.51 -2.16
C VAL A 85 -16.56 -6.29 -3.46
N ARG A 86 -15.42 -6.42 -4.15
CA ARG A 86 -15.28 -7.22 -5.36
C ARG A 86 -14.00 -8.03 -5.37
N GLN A 87 -13.99 -9.08 -6.18
CA GLN A 87 -12.77 -9.83 -6.51
C GLN A 87 -12.21 -9.30 -7.82
N ASP A 88 -10.90 -9.06 -7.87
CA ASP A 88 -10.20 -8.57 -9.04
C ASP A 88 -8.87 -9.30 -9.17
N GLY A 89 -8.82 -10.27 -10.09
CA GLY A 89 -7.69 -11.18 -10.17
C GLY A 89 -7.46 -11.93 -8.87
N GLY A 90 -6.26 -11.77 -8.28
CA GLY A 90 -5.91 -12.37 -6.99
C GLY A 90 -6.22 -11.49 -5.76
N ALA A 91 -6.78 -10.30 -5.98
CA ALA A 91 -7.09 -9.34 -4.92
C ALA A 91 -8.57 -9.35 -4.54
N THR A 92 -8.85 -9.10 -3.28
CA THR A 92 -10.16 -8.62 -2.81
C THR A 92 -10.09 -7.11 -2.72
N VAL A 93 -10.93 -6.40 -3.46
CA VAL A 93 -10.97 -4.93 -3.47
C VAL A 93 -12.12 -4.46 -2.62
N TRP A 94 -11.81 -3.66 -1.62
CA TRP A 94 -12.77 -2.94 -0.79
C TRP A 94 -12.88 -1.50 -1.27
N GLN A 95 -14.08 -1.07 -1.58
CA GLN A 95 -14.35 0.27 -2.05
C GLN A 95 -15.14 1.05 -1.02
N TYR A 96 -14.65 2.23 -0.70
CA TYR A 96 -15.29 3.20 0.19
C TYR A 96 -15.66 4.44 -0.60
N ALA A 97 -16.92 4.85 -0.50
CA ALA A 97 -17.41 6.05 -1.16
C ALA A 97 -17.57 7.18 -0.12
N ALA A 98 -16.80 8.24 -0.29
CA ALA A 98 -16.97 9.51 0.42
C ALA A 98 -17.75 10.50 -0.46
N ARG A 99 -17.95 11.74 -0.02
CA ARG A 99 -18.68 12.76 -0.80
C ARG A 99 -17.92 13.23 -2.03
N SER A 100 -16.60 13.34 -1.93
CA SER A 100 -15.74 13.87 -3.00
C SER A 100 -14.83 12.84 -3.63
N CYS A 101 -14.62 11.70 -2.98
CA CYS A 101 -13.67 10.69 -3.40
C CYS A 101 -14.20 9.26 -3.23
N VAL A 102 -13.52 8.35 -3.88
CA VAL A 102 -13.64 6.91 -3.68
C VAL A 102 -12.26 6.38 -3.33
N LEU A 103 -12.18 5.60 -2.26
CA LEU A 103 -10.98 4.90 -1.83
C LEU A 103 -11.12 3.42 -2.17
N ASP A 104 -10.18 2.87 -2.92
CA ASP A 104 -10.06 1.46 -3.23
C ASP A 104 -8.89 0.86 -2.45
N LEU A 105 -9.16 -0.19 -1.66
CA LEU A 105 -8.18 -0.93 -0.87
C LEU A 105 -8.03 -2.33 -1.45
N PHE A 106 -6.81 -2.72 -1.84
CA PHE A 106 -6.51 -4.00 -2.48
C PHE A 106 -5.87 -4.96 -1.47
N TRP A 107 -6.61 -5.98 -1.10
CA TRP A 107 -6.22 -7.02 -0.18
C TRP A 107 -5.76 -8.26 -0.93
N TYR A 108 -4.58 -8.75 -0.59
CA TYR A 108 -4.08 -10.02 -1.10
C TYR A 108 -4.00 -11.06 0.01
N ARG A 109 -4.28 -12.30 -0.32
CA ARG A 109 -4.13 -13.41 0.61
C ARG A 109 -2.65 -13.75 0.75
N THR A 110 -2.18 -13.82 1.99
CA THR A 110 -0.83 -14.30 2.36
C THR A 110 -0.94 -15.48 3.31
N ASP A 111 0.18 -16.12 3.63
CA ASP A 111 0.23 -17.26 4.54
C ASP A 111 -0.21 -16.91 5.96
N ILE A 112 -0.10 -15.63 6.35
CA ILE A 112 -0.48 -15.12 7.67
C ILE A 112 -1.83 -14.41 7.69
N GLY A 113 -2.54 -14.35 6.56
CA GLY A 113 -3.84 -13.68 6.43
C GLY A 113 -3.87 -12.62 5.31
N PRO A 114 -4.96 -11.86 5.20
CA PRO A 114 -5.08 -10.81 4.21
C PRO A 114 -4.15 -9.64 4.52
N ALA A 115 -3.41 -9.15 3.52
CA ALA A 115 -2.54 -7.99 3.62
C ALA A 115 -2.99 -6.89 2.67
N LEU A 116 -3.01 -5.65 3.15
CA LEU A 116 -3.28 -4.46 2.36
C LEU A 116 -2.04 -4.08 1.55
N VAL A 117 -2.03 -4.39 0.26
CA VAL A 117 -0.86 -4.21 -0.61
C VAL A 117 -0.91 -2.89 -1.36
N HIS A 118 -2.09 -2.49 -1.84
CA HIS A 118 -2.26 -1.28 -2.62
C HIS A 118 -3.49 -0.50 -2.16
N MET A 119 -3.39 0.83 -2.26
CA MET A 119 -4.49 1.76 -2.00
C MET A 119 -4.51 2.81 -3.09
N GLU A 120 -5.71 3.19 -3.52
CA GLU A 120 -5.91 4.22 -4.52
C GLU A 120 -7.10 5.11 -4.13
N ALA A 121 -6.88 6.43 -4.16
CA ALA A 121 -7.96 7.40 -4.02
C ALA A 121 -8.21 8.08 -5.37
N ARG A 122 -9.47 8.14 -5.78
CA ARG A 122 -9.91 8.80 -7.01
C ARG A 122 -11.09 9.71 -6.77
N THR A 123 -11.28 10.70 -7.62
CA THR A 123 -12.46 11.59 -7.53
C THR A 123 -13.71 10.87 -8.02
N ILE A 124 -14.89 11.19 -7.46
CA ILE A 124 -16.14 10.51 -7.81
C ILE A 124 -16.52 10.69 -9.29
N HIS A 125 -16.27 11.87 -9.84
CA HIS A 125 -16.76 12.24 -11.17
C HIS A 125 -15.73 12.09 -12.29
N SER A 126 -14.51 11.67 -11.97
CA SER A 126 -13.47 11.49 -12.98
C SER A 126 -12.44 10.44 -12.52
N PRO A 127 -11.75 9.77 -13.46
CA PRO A 127 -10.71 8.80 -13.12
C PRO A 127 -9.40 9.45 -12.62
N ARG A 128 -9.43 10.72 -12.22
CA ARG A 128 -8.26 11.40 -11.69
C ARG A 128 -8.00 10.96 -10.26
N SER A 129 -6.74 10.86 -9.91
CA SER A 129 -6.32 10.64 -8.53
C SER A 129 -6.84 11.76 -7.63
N ALA A 130 -7.33 11.39 -6.46
CA ALA A 130 -7.67 12.31 -5.39
C ALA A 130 -6.52 12.36 -4.38
N ASP A 131 -6.50 13.41 -3.53
CA ASP A 131 -5.60 13.43 -2.39
C ASP A 131 -5.97 12.31 -1.40
N MET A 132 -5.03 11.40 -1.17
CA MET A 132 -5.23 10.23 -0.32
C MET A 132 -5.60 10.62 1.10
N GLN A 133 -4.87 11.57 1.69
CA GLN A 133 -5.10 11.97 3.07
C GLN A 133 -6.44 12.68 3.24
N GLY A 134 -6.80 13.57 2.32
CA GLY A 134 -8.10 14.23 2.32
C GLY A 134 -9.27 13.26 2.21
N CYS A 135 -9.11 12.21 1.38
CA CYS A 135 -10.09 11.15 1.23
C CYS A 135 -10.26 10.34 2.52
N LEU A 136 -9.17 9.96 3.16
CA LEU A 136 -9.18 9.24 4.45
C LEU A 136 -9.83 10.07 5.56
N ASP A 137 -9.52 11.35 5.64
CA ASP A 137 -10.10 12.26 6.64
C ASP A 137 -11.61 12.43 6.43
N GLU A 138 -12.07 12.44 5.19
CA GLU A 138 -13.50 12.52 4.87
C GLU A 138 -14.24 11.25 5.28
N LEU A 139 -13.73 10.07 4.93
CA LEU A 139 -14.29 8.77 5.32
C LEU A 139 -14.35 8.61 6.85
N TRP A 140 -13.27 8.96 7.53
CA TRP A 140 -13.25 8.91 8.98
C TRP A 140 -14.30 9.82 9.63
N LYS A 141 -14.48 11.05 9.12
CA LYS A 141 -15.51 11.97 9.62
C LYS A 141 -16.93 11.40 9.40
N GLN A 142 -17.18 10.80 8.24
CA GLN A 142 -18.47 10.16 7.95
C GLN A 142 -18.75 9.04 8.95
N HIS A 143 -17.79 8.15 9.17
CA HIS A 143 -17.94 7.02 10.09
C HIS A 143 -18.17 7.47 11.54
N THR A 144 -17.45 8.50 12.01
CA THR A 144 -17.64 9.01 13.39
C THR A 144 -19.01 9.66 13.60
N VAL A 145 -19.51 10.39 12.61
CA VAL A 145 -20.86 11.01 12.69
C VAL A 145 -21.95 9.94 12.67
N GLU A 146 -21.81 8.88 11.87
CA GLU A 146 -22.75 7.76 11.83
C GLU A 146 -22.77 6.97 13.15
N ALA A 147 -21.62 6.84 13.81
CA ALA A 147 -21.54 6.14 15.09
C ALA A 147 -22.17 6.90 16.27
N GLU A 148 -22.32 8.22 16.15
CA GLU A 148 -22.93 9.10 17.16
C GLU A 148 -24.44 9.32 16.97
N SER A 149 -25.03 8.82 15.89
CA SER A 149 -26.45 8.99 15.53
C SER A 149 -27.31 7.79 15.90
#